data_8ea583dd825c945ac5663ccde97dc7b6
#
_entry.id   8ea583dd825c945ac5663ccde97dc7b6
#
_cell.length_a   1.000
_cell.length_b   1.000
_cell.length_c   1.000
_cell.angle_alpha   90.00
_cell.angle_beta   90.00
_cell.angle_gamma   90.00
#
_symmetry.space_group_name_H-M   'P 1'
#
loop_
_entity.id
_entity.type
_entity.pdbx_description
1 polymer ?
#
loop_
_entity_poly.entity_id
_entity_poly.type
_entity_poly.pdbx_seq_one_letter_code
_entity_poly.pdbx_strand_id
1 'polypeptide(L)'
;MVNNPVRVSRGLVPICCILILASFCVVPAWASDAAVSREINRSSVPVGGEVLVTLAVDDLSVGGVVETIPEGFVFLETSFPEDRYSVSGQRLTFAVIDEREITYRVQAKAAGCWTFSGTWVDAVDKTEGAISPTAVTVGSGAAAAGAAPAGTGQAPGPTSAGGAPWAVVPALAAAAV
;
A
#
# COMPACT_ATOMS: atom_id res chain seq x y z
N MET A 1 -17.45 72.39 48.59
CA MET A 1 -16.76 71.09 48.68
C MET A 1 -17.78 70.01 48.42
N VAL A 2 -17.85 69.54 47.20
CA VAL A 2 -18.78 68.47 46.77
C VAL A 2 -17.97 67.36 46.20
N ASN A 3 -17.84 66.26 46.95
CA ASN A 3 -17.19 65.03 46.53
C ASN A 3 -18.17 64.25 45.66
N ASN A 4 -17.77 64.00 44.38
CA ASN A 4 -18.47 63.13 43.49
C ASN A 4 -17.71 61.79 43.41
N PRO A 5 -18.29 60.66 43.78
CA PRO A 5 -17.65 59.38 43.59
C PRO A 5 -17.84 58.88 42.17
N VAL A 6 -16.73 58.60 41.50
CA VAL A 6 -16.65 57.98 40.17
C VAL A 6 -17.20 56.54 40.28
N ARG A 7 -18.31 56.25 39.61
CA ARG A 7 -18.83 54.89 39.39
C ARG A 7 -17.99 54.22 38.35
N VAL A 8 -17.21 53.23 38.75
CA VAL A 8 -16.60 52.31 37.83
C VAL A 8 -17.65 51.35 37.31
N SER A 9 -18.01 51.49 36.04
CA SER A 9 -18.83 50.54 35.33
C SER A 9 -18.05 49.27 35.03
N ARG A 10 -18.39 48.22 35.75
CA ARG A 10 -17.94 46.86 35.45
C ARG A 10 -18.75 46.29 34.28
N GLY A 11 -18.05 45.79 33.30
CA GLY A 11 -18.54 44.67 32.52
C GLY A 11 -19.18 45.02 31.16
N LEU A 12 -18.35 45.17 30.18
CA LEU A 12 -18.68 44.69 28.83
C LEU A 12 -17.42 44.01 28.28
N VAL A 13 -17.25 42.74 28.64
CA VAL A 13 -16.30 41.88 27.95
C VAL A 13 -16.87 41.70 26.54
N PRO A 14 -16.12 42.06 25.49
CA PRO A 14 -16.63 41.92 24.15
C PRO A 14 -16.70 40.42 23.79
N ILE A 15 -17.92 39.95 23.61
CA ILE A 15 -18.30 38.65 23.05
C ILE A 15 -17.80 38.50 21.59
N CYS A 16 -16.96 39.40 21.13
CA CYS A 16 -16.49 39.47 19.75
C CYS A 16 -15.30 38.53 19.45
N CYS A 17 -14.70 37.89 20.45
CA CYS A 17 -13.53 37.01 20.23
C CYS A 17 -13.86 35.52 19.98
N ILE A 18 -15.12 35.10 20.04
CA ILE A 18 -15.50 33.68 19.93
C ILE A 18 -15.96 33.31 18.49
N LEU A 19 -16.16 34.26 17.59
CA LEU A 19 -16.68 33.99 16.23
C LEU A 19 -15.62 33.88 15.13
N ILE A 20 -14.33 33.93 15.44
CA ILE A 20 -13.27 33.90 14.41
C ILE A 20 -12.61 32.51 14.25
N LEU A 21 -12.96 31.49 15.04
CA LEU A 21 -12.32 30.17 15.01
C LEU A 21 -13.12 29.10 14.25
N ALA A 22 -14.16 29.44 13.51
CA ALA A 22 -14.93 28.48 12.73
C ALA A 22 -14.88 28.72 11.22
N SER A 23 -13.85 29.43 10.71
CA SER A 23 -13.56 29.39 9.30
C SER A 23 -12.69 28.17 9.00
N PHE A 24 -13.27 26.98 9.25
CA PHE A 24 -12.78 25.74 8.67
C PHE A 24 -12.90 25.93 7.16
N CYS A 25 -11.76 26.19 6.53
CA CYS A 25 -11.62 26.17 5.10
C CYS A 25 -11.94 24.74 4.66
N VAL A 26 -13.20 24.46 4.37
CA VAL A 26 -13.62 23.27 3.65
C VAL A 26 -13.06 23.48 2.24
N VAL A 27 -11.85 23.01 2.04
CA VAL A 27 -11.32 22.83 0.69
C VAL A 27 -12.23 21.78 0.08
N PRO A 28 -13.05 22.08 -0.94
CA PRO A 28 -13.75 21.05 -1.66
C PRO A 28 -12.66 20.12 -2.20
N ALA A 29 -12.63 18.88 -1.74
CA ALA A 29 -11.91 17.84 -2.43
C ALA A 29 -12.62 17.70 -3.79
N TRP A 30 -12.09 18.37 -4.79
CA TRP A 30 -12.43 18.07 -6.17
C TRP A 30 -11.89 16.65 -6.36
N ALA A 31 -12.76 15.67 -6.26
CA ALA A 31 -12.52 14.37 -6.85
C ALA A 31 -12.44 14.64 -8.36
N SER A 32 -11.28 15.00 -8.86
CA SER A 32 -10.96 14.84 -10.25
C SER A 32 -11.14 13.35 -10.49
N ASP A 33 -12.02 12.95 -11.41
CA ASP A 33 -11.94 11.63 -12.00
C ASP A 33 -10.51 11.51 -12.50
N ALA A 34 -9.68 10.79 -11.73
CA ALA A 34 -8.29 10.67 -12.05
C ALA A 34 -8.22 9.78 -13.29
N ALA A 35 -7.75 10.32 -14.41
CA ALA A 35 -7.59 9.56 -15.65
C ALA A 35 -6.72 8.31 -15.47
N VAL A 36 -5.96 8.22 -14.37
CA VAL A 36 -5.21 7.03 -13.99
C VAL A 36 -5.36 6.77 -12.50
N SER A 37 -5.79 5.56 -12.16
CA SER A 37 -5.89 5.09 -10.78
C SER A 37 -4.95 3.89 -10.54
N ARG A 38 -4.51 3.70 -9.27
CA ARG A 38 -3.61 2.61 -8.89
C ARG A 38 -4.30 1.65 -7.93
N GLU A 39 -4.20 0.37 -8.26
CA GLU A 39 -4.56 -0.73 -7.38
C GLU A 39 -3.33 -1.59 -7.06
N ILE A 40 -3.21 -2.01 -5.81
CA ILE A 40 -2.14 -2.88 -5.31
C ILE A 40 -2.78 -4.12 -4.72
N ASN A 41 -2.37 -5.30 -5.20
CA ASN A 41 -2.97 -6.56 -4.80
C ASN A 41 -2.76 -6.94 -3.33
N ARG A 42 -1.78 -6.33 -2.65
CA ARG A 42 -1.46 -6.56 -1.23
C ARG A 42 -0.95 -5.30 -0.57
N SER A 43 -1.62 -4.88 0.49
CA SER A 43 -1.19 -3.73 1.31
C SER A 43 -0.11 -4.08 2.35
N SER A 44 0.19 -5.39 2.54
CA SER A 44 1.23 -5.86 3.44
C SER A 44 1.92 -7.10 2.88
N VAL A 45 3.27 -7.08 2.87
CA VAL A 45 4.11 -8.17 2.39
C VAL A 45 5.36 -8.33 3.27
N PRO A 46 5.98 -9.52 3.34
CA PRO A 46 7.29 -9.67 3.98
C PRO A 46 8.41 -9.12 3.08
N VAL A 47 9.59 -8.89 3.66
CA VAL A 47 10.81 -8.64 2.87
C VAL A 47 11.04 -9.82 1.91
N GLY A 48 11.34 -9.53 0.66
CA GLY A 48 11.44 -10.51 -0.43
C GLY A 48 10.10 -10.83 -1.09
N GLY A 49 8.97 -10.40 -0.51
CA GLY A 49 7.65 -10.59 -1.09
C GLY A 49 7.42 -9.73 -2.34
N GLU A 50 6.62 -10.26 -3.25
CA GLU A 50 6.27 -9.57 -4.50
C GLU A 50 4.90 -8.90 -4.39
N VAL A 51 4.77 -7.77 -5.05
CA VAL A 51 3.56 -6.98 -5.16
C VAL A 51 3.26 -6.75 -6.63
N LEU A 52 2.03 -7.04 -7.02
CA LEU A 52 1.48 -6.67 -8.33
C LEU A 52 0.79 -5.31 -8.21
N VAL A 53 1.19 -4.40 -9.05
CA VAL A 53 0.58 -3.08 -9.19
C VAL A 53 -0.15 -3.02 -10.52
N THR A 54 -1.40 -2.59 -10.46
CA THR A 54 -2.27 -2.38 -11.62
C THR A 54 -2.63 -0.90 -11.69
N LEU A 55 -2.38 -0.28 -12.82
CA LEU A 55 -2.84 1.06 -13.14
C LEU A 55 -4.02 0.92 -14.09
N ALA A 56 -5.21 1.33 -13.65
CA ALA A 56 -6.35 1.48 -14.54
C ALA A 56 -6.25 2.85 -15.20
N VAL A 57 -6.39 2.87 -16.52
CA VAL A 57 -6.27 4.06 -17.37
C VAL A 57 -7.64 4.35 -17.96
N ASP A 58 -8.26 5.41 -17.50
CA ASP A 58 -9.56 5.88 -17.94
C ASP A 58 -9.37 7.20 -18.71
N ASP A 59 -10.06 7.35 -19.82
CA ASP A 59 -10.09 8.59 -20.63
C ASP A 59 -8.72 9.15 -21.08
N LEU A 60 -7.69 8.31 -21.17
CA LEU A 60 -6.37 8.68 -21.67
C LEU A 60 -6.07 7.89 -22.98
N SER A 61 -6.32 8.51 -24.12
CA SER A 61 -6.08 7.87 -25.43
C SER A 61 -4.61 7.89 -25.83
N VAL A 62 -3.94 9.03 -25.68
CA VAL A 62 -2.51 9.17 -25.96
C VAL A 62 -1.87 10.01 -24.86
N GLY A 63 -0.87 9.46 -24.19
CA GLY A 63 -0.24 10.17 -23.08
C GLY A 63 0.92 9.43 -22.46
N GLY A 64 1.20 9.77 -21.22
CA GLY A 64 2.26 9.15 -20.46
C GLY A 64 1.89 8.99 -18.99
N VAL A 65 2.39 7.91 -18.40
CA VAL A 65 2.32 7.66 -16.97
C VAL A 65 3.73 7.55 -16.42
N VAL A 66 3.99 8.25 -15.33
CA VAL A 66 5.26 8.18 -14.61
C VAL A 66 4.99 7.70 -13.20
N GLU A 67 5.49 6.51 -12.88
CA GLU A 67 5.42 5.91 -11.56
C GLU A 67 6.75 6.09 -10.82
N THR A 68 6.67 6.38 -9.54
CA THR A 68 7.82 6.40 -8.63
C THR A 68 7.68 5.26 -7.63
N ILE A 69 8.52 4.25 -7.81
CA ILE A 69 8.64 3.11 -6.90
C ILE A 69 9.41 3.57 -5.66
N PRO A 70 8.94 3.33 -4.42
CA PRO A 70 9.69 3.72 -3.24
C PRO A 70 10.98 2.89 -3.06
N GLU A 71 12.00 3.45 -2.39
CA GLU A 71 13.33 2.84 -2.24
C GLU A 71 13.32 1.46 -1.57
N GLY A 72 12.27 1.15 -0.81
CA GLY A 72 12.09 -0.19 -0.21
C GLY A 72 11.71 -1.28 -1.19
N PHE A 73 11.51 -0.95 -2.46
CA PHE A 73 11.13 -1.87 -3.53
C PHE A 73 12.08 -1.81 -4.72
N VAL A 74 12.09 -2.88 -5.49
CA VAL A 74 12.78 -2.95 -6.79
C VAL A 74 11.80 -3.42 -7.84
N PHE A 75 11.88 -2.82 -9.01
CA PHE A 75 11.16 -3.28 -10.19
C PHE A 75 11.64 -4.66 -10.62
N LEU A 76 10.71 -5.55 -10.96
CA LEU A 76 10.99 -6.87 -11.50
C LEU A 76 10.67 -6.94 -12.99
N GLU A 77 9.41 -6.75 -13.32
CA GLU A 77 8.92 -6.93 -14.69
C GLU A 77 7.60 -6.17 -14.91
N THR A 78 7.24 -6.01 -16.17
CA THR A 78 5.93 -5.53 -16.62
C THR A 78 5.49 -6.34 -17.85
N SER A 79 4.18 -6.46 -18.05
CA SER A 79 3.62 -7.01 -19.29
C SER A 79 3.50 -5.96 -20.40
N PHE A 80 3.88 -4.72 -20.13
CA PHE A 80 3.81 -3.63 -21.09
C PHE A 80 4.86 -3.78 -22.20
N PRO A 81 4.59 -3.35 -23.45
CA PRO A 81 5.53 -3.47 -24.56
C PRO A 81 6.85 -2.78 -24.28
N GLU A 82 7.98 -3.45 -24.57
CA GLU A 82 9.33 -2.98 -24.24
C GLU A 82 9.73 -1.65 -24.89
N ASP A 83 9.17 -1.36 -26.06
CA ASP A 83 9.42 -0.13 -26.80
C ASP A 83 8.62 1.07 -26.26
N ARG A 84 7.71 0.84 -25.32
CA ARG A 84 6.81 1.86 -24.76
C ARG A 84 6.94 2.09 -23.28
N TYR A 85 7.92 1.47 -22.61
CA TYR A 85 8.26 1.83 -21.23
C TYR A 85 9.76 2.00 -21.05
N SER A 86 10.12 2.70 -19.99
CA SER A 86 11.51 2.82 -19.57
C SER A 86 11.62 2.80 -18.04
N VAL A 87 12.74 2.25 -17.57
CA VAL A 87 13.08 2.18 -16.14
C VAL A 87 14.36 2.96 -15.89
N SER A 88 14.29 3.94 -15.00
CA SER A 88 15.46 4.72 -14.59
C SER A 88 15.50 4.85 -13.07
N GLY A 89 16.29 4.01 -12.42
CA GLY A 89 16.31 3.90 -10.97
C GLY A 89 14.94 3.49 -10.42
N GLN A 90 14.34 4.34 -9.61
CA GLN A 90 13.01 4.12 -9.01
C GLN A 90 11.85 4.68 -9.86
N ARG A 91 12.14 5.20 -11.04
CA ARG A 91 11.15 5.80 -11.94
C ARG A 91 10.83 4.86 -13.09
N LEU A 92 9.54 4.54 -13.26
CA LEU A 92 8.97 3.88 -14.42
C LEU A 92 8.22 4.91 -15.25
N THR A 93 8.43 4.89 -16.55
CA THR A 93 7.71 5.76 -17.49
C THR A 93 7.05 4.89 -18.54
N PHE A 94 5.76 5.07 -18.77
CA PHE A 94 4.96 4.35 -19.74
C PHE A 94 4.41 5.32 -20.79
N ALA A 95 4.54 5.00 -22.07
CA ALA A 95 3.89 5.70 -23.15
C ALA A 95 2.57 5.01 -23.46
N VAL A 96 1.45 5.65 -23.13
CA VAL A 96 0.09 5.12 -23.27
C VAL A 96 -0.46 5.48 -24.64
N ILE A 97 -1.00 4.48 -25.35
CA ILE A 97 -1.70 4.63 -26.63
C ILE A 97 -2.90 3.67 -26.61
N ASP A 98 -4.05 4.16 -26.20
CA ASP A 98 -5.32 3.40 -26.09
C ASP A 98 -5.30 2.22 -25.09
N GLU A 99 -4.27 2.11 -24.20
CA GLU A 99 -4.26 1.11 -23.15
C GLU A 99 -5.26 1.48 -22.05
N ARG A 100 -5.92 0.45 -21.53
CA ARG A 100 -6.86 0.57 -20.40
C ARG A 100 -6.26 0.09 -19.07
N GLU A 101 -5.16 -0.63 -19.15
CA GLU A 101 -4.51 -1.23 -18.00
C GLU A 101 -3.01 -1.37 -18.21
N ILE A 102 -2.25 -1.05 -17.19
CA ILE A 102 -0.81 -1.27 -17.14
C ILE A 102 -0.52 -2.08 -15.86
N THR A 103 0.15 -3.22 -16.01
CA THR A 103 0.54 -4.04 -14.86
C THR A 103 2.05 -4.16 -14.77
N TYR A 104 2.56 -4.07 -13.52
CA TYR A 104 3.97 -4.31 -13.25
C TYR A 104 4.17 -4.97 -11.88
N ARG A 105 5.28 -5.67 -11.71
CA ARG A 105 5.66 -6.30 -10.45
C ARG A 105 6.86 -5.64 -9.84
N VAL A 106 6.83 -5.58 -8.51
CA VAL A 106 7.93 -5.09 -7.68
C VAL A 106 8.18 -6.05 -6.53
N GLN A 107 9.41 -6.10 -6.04
CA GLN A 107 9.80 -6.90 -4.88
C GLN A 107 10.21 -6.00 -3.72
N ALA A 108 9.70 -6.32 -2.53
CA ALA A 108 10.06 -5.63 -1.30
C ALA A 108 11.49 -5.99 -0.88
N LYS A 109 12.35 -5.00 -0.66
CA LYS A 109 13.75 -5.18 -0.25
C LYS A 109 14.01 -4.80 1.20
N ALA A 110 13.25 -3.86 1.74
CA ALA A 110 13.45 -3.34 3.09
C ALA A 110 12.14 -3.26 3.86
N ALA A 111 12.18 -3.62 5.14
CA ALA A 111 11.05 -3.45 6.04
C ALA A 111 10.73 -1.97 6.24
N GLY A 112 9.46 -1.64 6.40
CA GLY A 112 8.98 -0.27 6.59
C GLY A 112 7.61 -0.03 6.00
N CYS A 113 7.17 1.22 6.08
CA CYS A 113 5.96 1.69 5.39
C CYS A 113 6.40 2.53 4.19
N TRP A 114 6.01 2.11 3.01
CA TRP A 114 6.47 2.67 1.75
C TRP A 114 5.31 3.19 0.93
N THR A 115 5.47 4.33 0.30
CA THR A 115 4.40 4.96 -0.49
C THR A 115 4.79 5.04 -1.96
N PHE A 116 3.94 4.46 -2.81
CA PHE A 116 4.00 4.62 -4.25
C PHE A 116 3.36 5.95 -4.64
N SER A 117 3.93 6.65 -5.59
CA SER A 117 3.41 7.89 -6.15
C SER A 117 3.57 7.90 -7.66
N GLY A 118 2.79 8.71 -8.33
CA GLY A 118 2.87 8.81 -9.79
C GLY A 118 2.15 10.02 -10.31
N THR A 119 2.38 10.29 -11.59
CA THR A 119 1.72 11.35 -12.37
C THR A 119 1.34 10.83 -13.74
N TRP A 120 0.36 11.43 -14.35
CA TRP A 120 -0.05 11.16 -15.72
C TRP A 120 -0.16 12.46 -16.52
N VAL A 121 -0.02 12.37 -17.81
CA VAL A 121 -0.14 13.47 -18.76
C VAL A 121 -0.94 12.99 -19.94
N ASP A 122 -1.98 13.72 -20.32
CA ASP A 122 -2.73 13.55 -21.57
C ASP A 122 -2.14 14.46 -22.64
N ALA A 123 -1.69 13.88 -23.75
CA ALA A 123 -1.09 14.62 -24.85
C ALA A 123 -2.15 15.23 -25.78
N VAL A 124 -3.38 14.71 -25.79
CA VAL A 124 -4.48 15.18 -26.63
C VAL A 124 -5.13 16.40 -25.98
N ASP A 125 -5.59 16.27 -24.74
CA ASP A 125 -6.29 17.33 -24.01
C ASP A 125 -5.34 18.29 -23.31
N LYS A 126 -4.05 17.99 -23.29
CA LYS A 126 -2.98 18.76 -22.61
C LYS A 126 -3.26 18.96 -21.13
N THR A 127 -3.78 17.94 -20.50
CA THR A 127 -4.04 17.88 -19.07
C THR A 127 -3.03 16.97 -18.38
N GLU A 128 -2.84 17.17 -17.10
CA GLU A 128 -1.95 16.35 -16.27
C GLU A 128 -2.51 16.22 -14.87
N GLY A 129 -2.12 15.18 -14.17
CA GLY A 129 -2.56 14.96 -12.82
C GLY A 129 -1.68 14.02 -12.02
N ALA A 130 -1.96 13.95 -10.72
CA ALA A 130 -1.29 13.03 -9.82
C ALA A 130 -2.12 11.76 -9.67
N ILE A 131 -1.44 10.62 -9.62
CA ILE A 131 -2.03 9.34 -9.23
C ILE A 131 -2.06 9.29 -7.70
N SER A 132 -3.18 8.90 -7.12
CA SER A 132 -3.36 8.84 -5.67
C SER A 132 -2.25 8.01 -5.00
N PRO A 133 -1.56 8.55 -3.97
CA PRO A 133 -0.52 7.81 -3.27
C PRO A 133 -1.07 6.54 -2.63
N THR A 134 -0.33 5.44 -2.72
CA THR A 134 -0.73 4.14 -2.14
C THR A 134 0.37 3.60 -1.25
N ALA A 135 0.03 3.31 0.00
CA ALA A 135 0.99 2.82 0.99
C ALA A 135 1.00 1.28 1.05
N VAL A 136 2.19 0.71 1.18
CA VAL A 136 2.43 -0.72 1.40
C VAL A 136 3.34 -0.90 2.61
N THR A 137 2.93 -1.75 3.53
CA THR A 137 3.73 -2.11 4.70
C THR A 137 4.56 -3.35 4.41
N VAL A 138 5.87 -3.26 4.61
CA VAL A 138 6.79 -4.39 4.51
C VAL A 138 7.21 -4.81 5.90
N GLY A 139 6.77 -6.00 6.32
CA GLY A 139 7.18 -6.60 7.59
C GLY A 139 8.61 -7.15 7.52
N SER A 140 9.33 -7.11 8.65
CA SER A 140 10.60 -7.84 8.81
C SER A 140 10.29 -9.33 8.74
N GLY A 141 10.52 -9.97 7.58
CA GLY A 141 10.05 -11.30 7.27
C GLY A 141 10.36 -12.38 8.30
N ALA A 142 9.31 -12.87 8.96
CA ALA A 142 9.14 -14.29 9.13
C ALA A 142 8.07 -14.67 8.12
N ALA A 143 8.40 -15.51 7.17
CA ALA A 143 7.42 -16.10 6.27
C ALA A 143 6.22 -16.53 7.12
N ALA A 144 5.04 -16.01 6.83
CA ALA A 144 3.82 -16.53 7.40
C ALA A 144 3.69 -17.98 6.92
N ALA A 145 4.33 -18.88 7.64
CA ALA A 145 3.96 -20.28 7.64
C ALA A 145 2.48 -20.29 8.05
N GLY A 146 1.66 -20.82 7.16
CA GLY A 146 0.23 -20.78 7.24
C GLY A 146 -0.31 -20.97 8.66
N ALA A 147 -1.16 -20.06 9.08
CA ALA A 147 -2.00 -20.26 10.23
C ALA A 147 -2.90 -21.45 9.93
N ALA A 148 -2.48 -22.62 10.38
CA ALA A 148 -3.37 -23.75 10.56
C ALA A 148 -4.41 -23.33 11.61
N PRO A 149 -5.71 -23.62 11.41
CA PRO A 149 -6.72 -23.34 12.40
C PRO A 149 -6.38 -24.11 13.67
N ALA A 150 -6.32 -23.41 14.79
CA ALA A 150 -6.19 -24.01 16.11
C ALA A 150 -7.36 -24.96 16.34
N GLY A 151 -7.11 -26.23 16.14
CA GLY A 151 -7.97 -27.30 16.60
C GLY A 151 -7.98 -27.29 18.11
N THR A 152 -9.16 -27.13 18.70
CA THR A 152 -9.49 -27.29 20.10
C THR A 152 -8.92 -28.61 20.61
N GLY A 153 -7.83 -28.53 21.38
CA GLY A 153 -7.21 -29.66 22.02
C GLY A 153 -8.12 -30.22 23.10
N GLN A 154 -8.61 -31.39 22.87
CA GLN A 154 -9.25 -32.25 23.89
C GLN A 154 -8.13 -32.94 24.65
N ALA A 155 -8.13 -32.79 25.96
CA ALA A 155 -7.18 -33.40 26.86
C ALA A 155 -7.23 -34.94 26.77
N PRO A 156 -6.09 -35.66 26.79
CA PRO A 156 -6.10 -37.10 26.95
C PRO A 156 -6.17 -37.50 28.41
N GLY A 157 -7.20 -38.26 28.73
CA GLY A 157 -7.28 -39.00 29.97
C GLY A 157 -6.29 -40.18 30.02
N PRO A 158 -5.85 -40.62 31.21
CA PRO A 158 -4.85 -41.67 31.37
C PRO A 158 -5.47 -43.05 31.30
N THR A 159 -4.96 -43.95 30.45
CA THR A 159 -5.17 -45.38 30.66
C THR A 159 -4.02 -46.24 30.12
N SER A 160 -3.28 -46.81 31.05
CA SER A 160 -2.91 -48.21 31.24
C SER A 160 -2.17 -48.97 30.14
N ALA A 161 -0.96 -49.28 30.48
CA ALA A 161 -0.17 -50.50 30.35
C ALA A 161 -0.57 -51.60 29.35
N GLY A 162 0.41 -52.13 28.63
CA GLY A 162 0.41 -53.51 28.16
C GLY A 162 1.17 -53.80 26.88
N GLY A 163 2.35 -54.42 26.99
CA GLY A 163 2.78 -55.40 26.03
C GLY A 163 3.84 -55.02 24.98
N ALA A 164 5.05 -55.36 25.28
CA ALA A 164 6.15 -55.57 24.33
C ALA A 164 5.94 -56.90 23.51
N PRO A 165 6.92 -57.35 22.75
CA PRO A 165 7.80 -56.81 21.70
C PRO A 165 7.71 -57.67 20.43
N TRP A 166 8.64 -57.50 19.53
CA TRP A 166 9.08 -58.26 18.34
C TRP A 166 8.93 -57.46 17.04
N ALA A 167 9.74 -57.50 16.12
CA ALA A 167 10.91 -58.26 15.73
C ALA A 167 11.59 -57.49 14.60
N VAL A 168 12.84 -57.51 14.71
CA VAL A 168 13.86 -57.35 13.69
C VAL A 168 13.55 -58.20 12.45
N VAL A 169 13.76 -57.71 11.22
CA VAL A 169 14.44 -58.44 10.11
C VAL A 169 14.83 -57.44 9.00
N PRO A 170 15.92 -57.74 8.28
CA PRO A 170 16.85 -56.76 7.71
C PRO A 170 16.78 -56.62 6.19
N ALA A 171 17.53 -55.62 5.76
CA ALA A 171 18.23 -55.41 4.48
C ALA A 171 18.01 -56.41 3.33
N LEU A 172 17.84 -55.89 2.12
CA LEU A 172 18.62 -56.38 0.98
C LEU A 172 18.82 -55.27 -0.05
N ALA A 173 20.10 -55.10 -0.37
CA ALA A 173 20.66 -54.30 -1.45
C ALA A 173 20.48 -55.02 -2.81
N ALA A 174 20.53 -54.26 -3.90
CA ALA A 174 21.09 -54.56 -5.22
C ALA A 174 20.66 -53.43 -6.16
N ALA A 175 21.51 -52.56 -6.66
CA ALA A 175 22.59 -52.70 -7.65
C ALA A 175 22.07 -52.85 -9.11
N ALA A 176 22.51 -51.87 -9.91
CA ALA A 176 22.95 -51.94 -11.33
C ALA A 176 21.85 -52.18 -12.42
N VAL A 177 21.70 -51.36 -13.37
CA VAL A 177 22.46 -51.12 -14.63
C VAL A 177 22.06 -49.77 -15.19
#